data_2972cf48f722820c07f4c1baf13614f9
#
_entry.id   2972cf48f722820c07f4c1baf13614f9
#
_cell.length_a   1.000
_cell.length_b   1.000
_cell.length_c   1.000
_cell.angle_alpha   90.00
_cell.angle_beta   90.00
_cell.angle_gamma   90.00
#
_symmetry.space_group_name_H-M   'P 1'
#
loop_
_entity.id
_entity.type
_entity.pdbx_description
1 polymer ?
#
loop_
_entity_poly.entity_id
_entity_poly.type
_entity_poly.pdbx_seq_one_letter_code
_entity_poly.pdbx_strand_id
1 'polypeptide(L)'
;ILTRVFLGKHRKAVKDPELSRRKMSAIYGEIAGPAMAQRFIAMNEPSIRSMIRDCAYVRLPELSPEMQKLCVFAYGEKDSDLKQCRKLLPARYPEAELKVWPGYAHCGRMTGDSQNYAAMLKQYMA
;
A
#
# COMPACT_ATOMS: atom_id res chain seq x y z
N ILE A 1 -19.45 0.30 0.41
CA ILE A 1 -19.04 -0.48 1.59
C ILE A 1 -17.67 0.01 2.09
N LEU A 2 -16.64 0.07 1.26
CA LEU A 2 -15.27 0.43 1.65
C LEU A 2 -15.19 1.82 2.29
N THR A 3 -15.81 2.84 1.71
CA THR A 3 -15.86 4.20 2.26
C THR A 3 -16.44 4.24 3.68
N ARG A 4 -17.53 3.50 3.93
CA ARG A 4 -18.14 3.43 5.27
C ARG A 4 -17.19 2.82 6.29
N VAL A 5 -16.44 1.78 5.90
CA VAL A 5 -15.43 1.13 6.75
C VAL A 5 -14.31 2.12 7.12
N PHE A 6 -13.75 2.83 6.12
CA PHE A 6 -12.67 3.78 6.35
C PHE A 6 -13.11 4.99 7.18
N LEU A 7 -14.31 5.53 6.95
CA LEU A 7 -14.87 6.60 7.80
C LEU A 7 -15.08 6.11 9.25
N GLY A 8 -15.52 4.86 9.43
CA GLY A 8 -15.61 4.25 10.76
C GLY A 8 -14.25 4.13 11.45
N LYS A 9 -13.21 3.69 10.71
CA LYS A 9 -11.83 3.65 11.21
C LYS A 9 -11.30 5.05 11.56
N HIS A 10 -11.57 6.04 10.72
CA HIS A 10 -11.17 7.42 10.95
C HIS A 10 -11.80 7.99 12.22
N ARG A 11 -13.12 7.86 12.42
CA ARG A 11 -13.80 8.33 13.63
C ARG A 11 -13.24 7.68 14.90
N LYS A 12 -12.88 6.38 14.83
CA LYS A 12 -12.20 5.70 15.94
C LYS A 12 -10.79 6.25 16.17
N ALA A 13 -10.05 6.55 15.12
CA ALA A 13 -8.71 7.12 15.21
C ALA A 13 -8.72 8.53 15.82
N VAL A 14 -9.69 9.36 15.45
CA VAL A 14 -9.90 10.70 16.05
C VAL A 14 -10.26 10.58 17.54
N LYS A 15 -11.09 9.60 17.91
CA LYS A 15 -11.51 9.38 19.29
C LYS A 15 -10.39 8.83 20.17
N ASP A 16 -9.53 7.96 19.61
CA ASP A 16 -8.41 7.33 20.32
C ASP A 16 -7.14 7.41 19.45
N PRO A 17 -6.44 8.57 19.48
CA PRO A 17 -5.23 8.78 18.70
C PRO A 17 -4.10 7.81 19.06
N GLU A 18 -3.99 7.43 20.33
CA GLU A 18 -2.92 6.55 20.80
C GLU A 18 -3.10 5.11 20.30
N LEU A 19 -4.33 4.60 20.32
CA LEU A 19 -4.64 3.31 19.71
C LEU A 19 -4.39 3.35 18.20
N SER A 20 -4.70 4.46 17.55
CA SER A 20 -4.41 4.64 16.11
C SER A 20 -2.91 4.60 15.85
N ARG A 21 -2.11 5.30 16.64
CA ARG A 21 -0.64 5.31 16.55
C ARG A 21 -0.07 3.89 16.69
N ARG A 22 -0.46 3.16 17.72
CA ARG A 22 -0.02 1.77 17.93
C ARG A 22 -0.36 0.85 16.76
N LYS A 23 -1.58 0.95 16.21
CA LYS A 23 -2.02 0.15 15.05
C LYS A 23 -1.25 0.49 13.79
N MET A 24 -1.00 1.76 13.55
CA MET A 24 -0.21 2.20 12.38
C MET A 24 1.26 1.81 12.53
N SER A 25 1.84 1.90 13.74
CA SER A 25 3.20 1.41 13.98
C SER A 25 3.33 -0.10 13.74
N ALA A 26 2.33 -0.88 14.10
CA ALA A 26 2.34 -2.32 13.82
C ALA A 26 2.32 -2.66 12.32
N ILE A 27 1.75 -1.78 11.48
CA ILE A 27 1.66 -1.97 10.01
C ILE A 27 2.87 -1.37 9.29
N TYR A 28 3.24 -0.13 9.65
CA TYR A 28 4.21 0.69 8.91
C TYR A 28 5.56 0.85 9.63
N GLY A 29 5.71 0.25 10.82
CA GLY A 29 6.90 0.38 11.68
C GLY A 29 6.88 1.64 12.56
N GLU A 30 7.82 1.69 13.51
CA GLU A 30 7.88 2.73 14.54
C GLU A 30 8.25 4.12 13.99
N ILE A 31 8.88 4.18 12.82
CA ILE A 31 9.26 5.46 12.18
C ILE A 31 8.06 6.05 11.43
N ALA A 32 7.46 5.28 10.53
CA ALA A 32 6.40 5.78 9.64
C ALA A 32 5.01 5.73 10.30
N GLY A 33 4.76 4.77 11.19
CA GLY A 33 3.45 4.55 11.80
C GLY A 33 2.88 5.79 12.51
N PRO A 34 3.64 6.47 13.38
CA PRO A 34 3.15 7.69 14.05
C PRO A 34 2.77 8.80 13.08
N ALA A 35 3.58 9.05 12.06
CA ALA A 35 3.29 10.05 11.04
C ALA A 35 2.05 9.69 10.21
N MET A 36 1.87 8.42 9.86
CA MET A 36 0.69 7.92 9.16
C MET A 36 -0.57 8.06 10.01
N ALA A 37 -0.50 7.76 11.31
CA ALA A 37 -1.61 7.95 12.23
C ALA A 37 -2.00 9.42 12.34
N GLN A 38 -1.05 10.31 12.52
CA GLN A 38 -1.27 11.76 12.61
C GLN A 38 -1.94 12.29 11.33
N ARG A 39 -1.43 11.92 10.15
CA ARG A 39 -2.01 12.31 8.87
C ARG A 39 -3.42 11.79 8.69
N PHE A 40 -3.67 10.52 9.05
CA PHE A 40 -5.00 9.93 8.94
C PHE A 40 -6.01 10.63 9.85
N ILE A 41 -5.62 10.97 11.09
CA ILE A 41 -6.47 11.71 12.04
C ILE A 41 -6.77 13.13 11.54
N ALA A 42 -5.80 13.80 10.95
CA ALA A 42 -5.94 15.16 10.43
C ALA A 42 -6.77 15.26 9.13
N MET A 43 -7.05 14.14 8.44
CA MET A 43 -7.87 14.16 7.23
C MET A 43 -9.32 14.52 7.56
N ASN A 44 -9.96 15.30 6.69
CA ASN A 44 -11.40 15.51 6.73
C ASN A 44 -12.16 14.39 5.97
N GLU A 45 -13.46 14.30 6.21
CA GLU A 45 -14.31 13.27 5.57
C GLU A 45 -14.32 13.37 4.04
N PRO A 46 -14.41 14.55 3.38
CA PRO A 46 -14.31 14.67 1.93
C PRO A 46 -13.01 14.09 1.36
N SER A 47 -11.87 14.36 1.99
CA SER A 47 -10.56 13.84 1.58
C SER A 47 -10.50 12.31 1.68
N ILE A 48 -11.04 11.73 2.76
CA ILE A 48 -11.12 10.27 2.92
C ILE A 48 -12.01 9.66 1.83
N ARG A 49 -13.15 10.27 1.53
CA ARG A 49 -14.05 9.81 0.47
C ARG A 49 -13.39 9.85 -0.90
N SER A 50 -12.67 10.93 -1.23
CA SER A 50 -11.93 11.06 -2.48
C SER A 50 -10.84 10.01 -2.59
N MET A 51 -9.98 9.88 -1.57
CA MET A 51 -8.91 8.89 -1.52
C MET A 51 -9.45 7.47 -1.75
N ILE A 52 -10.52 7.08 -1.05
CA ILE A 52 -11.08 5.72 -1.20
C ILE A 52 -11.69 5.52 -2.59
N ARG A 53 -12.37 6.53 -3.13
CA ARG A 53 -12.90 6.48 -4.49
C ARG A 53 -11.77 6.28 -5.51
N ASP A 54 -10.72 7.07 -5.39
CA ASP A 54 -9.61 7.05 -6.34
C ASP A 54 -8.85 5.71 -6.26
N CYS A 55 -8.65 5.14 -5.05
CA CYS A 55 -8.07 3.81 -4.89
C CYS A 55 -8.99 2.67 -5.36
N ALA A 56 -10.30 2.77 -5.10
CA ALA A 56 -11.26 1.69 -5.40
C ALA A 56 -11.64 1.59 -6.89
N TYR A 57 -11.51 2.69 -7.64
CA TYR A 57 -11.91 2.76 -9.04
C TYR A 57 -10.74 2.95 -10.01
N VAL A 58 -9.52 2.84 -9.51
CA VAL A 58 -8.34 2.82 -10.39
C VAL A 58 -8.45 1.65 -11.36
N ARG A 59 -8.27 1.94 -12.64
CA ARG A 59 -8.16 0.91 -13.67
C ARG A 59 -6.72 0.88 -14.15
N LEU A 60 -6.13 -0.29 -14.05
CA LEU A 60 -4.82 -0.51 -14.63
C LEU A 60 -4.94 -0.46 -16.17
N PRO A 61 -4.01 0.21 -16.89
CA PRO A 61 -4.04 0.33 -18.34
C PRO A 61 -3.93 -1.04 -19.02
N GLU A 62 -4.34 -1.12 -20.26
CA GLU A 62 -4.01 -2.25 -21.12
C GLU A 62 -2.59 -2.05 -21.63
N LEU A 63 -1.72 -3.06 -21.39
CA LEU A 63 -0.32 -3.03 -21.79
C LEU A 63 -0.05 -4.19 -22.75
N SER A 64 0.79 -3.93 -23.76
CA SER A 64 1.29 -5.00 -24.61
C SER A 64 2.16 -5.98 -23.79
N PRO A 65 2.35 -7.22 -24.25
CA PRO A 65 3.22 -8.18 -23.58
C PRO A 65 4.64 -7.65 -23.31
N GLU A 66 5.19 -6.86 -24.24
CA GLU A 66 6.51 -6.24 -24.12
C GLU A 66 6.54 -5.21 -22.98
N MET A 67 5.49 -4.38 -22.88
CA MET A 67 5.36 -3.41 -21.80
C MET A 67 5.13 -4.09 -20.45
N GLN A 68 4.41 -5.22 -20.43
CA GLN A 68 4.19 -5.98 -19.20
C GLN A 68 5.50 -6.53 -18.61
N LYS A 69 6.45 -6.97 -19.46
CA LYS A 69 7.77 -7.44 -19.03
C LYS A 69 8.60 -6.38 -18.32
N LEU A 70 8.28 -5.11 -18.50
CA LEU A 70 8.90 -3.99 -17.80
C LEU A 70 8.21 -3.66 -16.47
N CYS A 71 7.11 -4.33 -16.14
CA CYS A 71 6.35 -4.08 -14.92
C CYS A 71 6.76 -5.04 -13.80
N VAL A 72 7.03 -4.46 -12.63
CA VAL A 72 7.29 -5.22 -11.40
C VAL A 72 6.24 -4.87 -10.36
N PHE A 73 5.51 -5.88 -9.90
CA PHE A 73 4.56 -5.76 -8.80
C PHE A 73 5.23 -6.26 -7.52
N ALA A 74 5.51 -5.36 -6.60
CA ALA A 74 6.26 -5.67 -5.39
C ALA A 74 5.39 -5.61 -4.14
N TYR A 75 5.40 -6.70 -3.36
CA TYR A 75 4.61 -6.85 -2.14
C TYR A 75 5.46 -7.36 -0.99
N GLY A 76 5.11 -7.00 0.23
CA GLY A 76 5.60 -7.70 1.41
C GLY A 76 4.90 -9.06 1.57
N GLU A 77 5.58 -10.04 2.13
CA GLU A 77 5.02 -11.37 2.39
C GLU A 77 3.75 -11.32 3.28
N LYS A 78 3.75 -10.37 4.23
CA LYS A 78 2.66 -10.15 5.20
C LYS A 78 1.62 -9.12 4.71
N ASP A 79 1.73 -8.68 3.46
CA ASP A 79 0.79 -7.73 2.89
C ASP A 79 -0.56 -8.40 2.66
N SER A 80 -1.64 -7.81 3.18
CA SER A 80 -3.00 -8.32 3.01
C SER A 80 -3.43 -8.41 1.54
N ASP A 81 -2.87 -7.57 0.67
CA ASP A 81 -3.25 -7.46 -0.72
C ASP A 81 -2.51 -8.45 -1.63
N LEU A 82 -1.42 -9.07 -1.12
CA LEU A 82 -0.62 -10.06 -1.86
C LEU A 82 -1.47 -11.23 -2.37
N LYS A 83 -2.38 -11.75 -1.53
CA LYS A 83 -3.27 -12.86 -1.91
C LYS A 83 -4.12 -12.51 -3.13
N GLN A 84 -4.67 -11.30 -3.13
CA GLN A 84 -5.49 -10.81 -4.25
C GLN A 84 -4.63 -10.55 -5.49
N CYS A 85 -3.45 -9.98 -5.33
CA CYS A 85 -2.50 -9.77 -6.41
C CYS A 85 -2.12 -11.10 -7.09
N ARG A 86 -1.74 -12.12 -6.33
CA ARG A 86 -1.41 -13.46 -6.87
C ARG A 86 -2.55 -14.07 -7.70
N LYS A 87 -3.80 -13.76 -7.36
CA LYS A 87 -4.97 -14.24 -8.10
C LYS A 87 -5.21 -13.45 -9.39
N LEU A 88 -5.04 -12.13 -9.35
CA LEU A 88 -5.44 -11.24 -10.45
C LEU A 88 -4.31 -10.96 -11.44
N LEU A 89 -3.07 -10.91 -10.98
CA LEU A 89 -1.93 -10.52 -11.81
C LEU A 89 -1.74 -11.43 -13.03
N PRO A 90 -1.77 -12.78 -12.90
CA PRO A 90 -1.59 -13.66 -14.05
C PRO A 90 -2.69 -13.52 -15.12
N ALA A 91 -3.89 -13.12 -14.71
CA ALA A 91 -5.00 -12.90 -15.63
C ALA A 91 -4.94 -11.54 -16.33
N ARG A 92 -4.34 -10.53 -15.68
CA ARG A 92 -4.33 -9.15 -16.18
C ARG A 92 -3.01 -8.77 -16.84
N TYR A 93 -1.89 -9.19 -16.25
CA TYR A 93 -0.53 -8.95 -16.72
C TYR A 93 0.32 -10.22 -16.59
N PRO A 94 0.11 -11.21 -17.47
CA PRO A 94 0.80 -12.50 -17.39
C PRO A 94 2.31 -12.42 -17.54
N GLU A 95 2.84 -11.39 -18.22
CA GLU A 95 4.27 -11.22 -18.45
C GLU A 95 4.97 -10.36 -17.37
N ALA A 96 4.21 -9.79 -16.40
CA ALA A 96 4.78 -8.94 -15.36
C ALA A 96 5.43 -9.76 -14.25
N GLU A 97 6.50 -9.23 -13.65
CA GLU A 97 7.15 -9.83 -12.49
C GLU A 97 6.35 -9.58 -11.22
N LEU A 98 6.12 -10.62 -10.41
CA LEU A 98 5.67 -10.49 -9.03
C LEU A 98 6.82 -10.73 -8.07
N LYS A 99 7.25 -9.68 -7.37
CA LYS A 99 8.31 -9.74 -6.36
C LYS A 99 7.72 -9.72 -4.95
N VAL A 100 8.07 -10.72 -4.15
CA VAL A 100 7.63 -10.82 -2.76
C VAL A 100 8.82 -10.69 -1.83
N TRP A 101 8.73 -9.76 -0.88
CA TRP A 101 9.77 -9.53 0.11
C TRP A 101 9.45 -10.22 1.45
N PRO A 102 10.28 -11.18 1.88
CA PRO A 102 10.07 -11.90 3.12
C PRO A 102 10.04 -10.97 4.34
N GLY A 103 9.13 -11.24 5.26
CA GLY A 103 9.05 -10.54 6.54
C GLY A 103 8.41 -9.16 6.53
N TYR A 104 8.21 -8.53 5.36
CA TYR A 104 7.61 -7.20 5.26
C TYR A 104 6.09 -7.24 5.17
N ALA A 105 5.43 -6.25 5.77
CA ALA A 105 4.00 -5.95 5.61
C ALA A 105 3.79 -4.91 4.49
N HIS A 106 2.59 -4.34 4.40
CA HIS A 106 2.24 -3.31 3.41
C HIS A 106 3.18 -2.10 3.48
N CYS A 107 3.82 -1.79 2.37
CA CYS A 107 4.85 -0.74 2.25
C CYS A 107 6.04 -0.89 3.23
N GLY A 108 6.15 -2.01 3.95
CA GLY A 108 7.10 -2.16 5.06
C GLY A 108 8.56 -2.04 4.65
N ARG A 109 8.95 -2.50 3.45
CA ARG A 109 10.31 -2.35 2.97
C ARG A 109 10.64 -0.89 2.64
N MET A 110 9.70 -0.18 2.02
CA MET A 110 9.87 1.24 1.70
C MET A 110 10.03 2.10 2.97
N THR A 111 9.31 1.78 4.02
CA THR A 111 9.29 2.57 5.27
C THR A 111 10.36 2.14 6.28
N GLY A 112 10.71 0.85 6.32
CA GLY A 112 11.65 0.29 7.29
C GLY A 112 13.09 0.17 6.79
N ASP A 113 13.31 0.16 5.46
CA ASP A 113 14.62 0.02 4.82
C ASP A 113 14.71 0.93 3.58
N SER A 114 14.44 2.20 3.77
CA SER A 114 14.26 3.18 2.69
C SER A 114 15.51 3.38 1.82
N GLN A 115 16.71 3.29 2.40
CA GLN A 115 17.96 3.46 1.64
C GLN A 115 18.20 2.32 0.68
N ASN A 116 18.10 1.06 1.15
CA ASN A 116 18.22 -0.11 0.29
C ASN A 116 17.06 -0.22 -0.70
N TYR A 117 15.86 0.22 -0.29
CA TYR A 117 14.72 0.31 -1.20
C TYR A 117 14.98 1.29 -2.35
N ALA A 118 15.49 2.48 -2.06
CA ALA A 118 15.85 3.46 -3.07
C ALA A 118 16.99 2.98 -4.00
N ALA A 119 18.00 2.32 -3.44
CA ALA A 119 19.09 1.72 -4.23
C ALA A 119 18.58 0.64 -5.18
N MET A 120 17.65 -0.19 -4.72
CA MET A 120 17.00 -1.20 -5.55
C MET A 120 16.17 -0.57 -6.69
N LEU A 121 15.39 0.47 -6.42
CA LEU A 121 14.60 1.16 -7.45
C LEU A 121 15.50 1.70 -8.57
N LYS A 122 16.67 2.26 -8.23
CA LYS A 122 17.64 2.74 -9.24
C LYS A 122 18.09 1.63 -10.20
N GLN A 123 18.19 0.38 -9.73
CA GLN A 123 18.56 -0.76 -10.59
C GLN A 123 17.47 -1.10 -11.62
N TYR A 124 16.20 -0.88 -11.28
CA TYR A 124 15.09 -1.06 -12.23
C TYR A 124 14.91 0.11 -13.20
N MET A 125 15.53 1.25 -12.92
CA MET A 125 15.45 2.46 -13.76
C MET A 125 16.66 2.62 -14.70
N ALA A 126 17.69 1.80 -14.51
CA ALA A 126 18.90 1.79 -15.34
C ALA A 126 18.71 0.89 -16.55
#